data_f088e42e0ad485cf54b4b169fd98f5ad
#
_entry.id   f088e42e0ad485cf54b4b169fd98f5ad
#
_cell.length_a   1.000
_cell.length_b   1.000
_cell.length_c   1.000
_cell.angle_alpha   90.00
_cell.angle_beta   90.00
_cell.angle_gamma   90.00
#
_symmetry.space_group_name_H-M   'P 1'
#
loop_
_entity.id
_entity.type
_entity.pdbx_description
1 polymer ?
#
loop_
_entity_poly.entity_id
_entity_poly.type
_entity_poly.pdbx_seq_one_letter_code
_entity_poly.pdbx_strand_id
1 'polypeptide(L)'
;DFNNINVFVVPKFTMTQDESYPPFLSESFKNLLVESTLERKMISNTVVPRDPIYMAFGLGMSNSSTLNLDVLNNTCLYVVRETNNKINKQTIQSRVANKIKEFFTVENNKLGANLPINNLLKDILTLEGVKNIYTKNEKDGSSLNTVSFLSFNPLYEESDISLVNQDITLPYFKFPYLYSPLTVAKRIKVIDE
;
A
#
# COMPACT_ATOMS: atom_id res chain seq x y z
N ASP A 1 9.86 -28.36 -11.46
CA ASP A 1 11.30 -28.50 -11.76
C ASP A 1 12.09 -28.23 -10.47
N PHE A 2 12.70 -29.29 -9.94
CA PHE A 2 13.47 -29.23 -8.68
C PHE A 2 14.79 -28.42 -8.80
N ASN A 3 15.15 -28.00 -10.00
CA ASN A 3 16.43 -27.32 -10.27
C ASN A 3 16.27 -25.82 -10.52
N ASN A 4 15.06 -25.26 -10.45
CA ASN A 4 14.83 -23.84 -10.65
C ASN A 4 14.75 -23.09 -9.33
N ILE A 5 15.58 -22.04 -9.19
CA ILE A 5 15.55 -21.11 -8.07
C ILE A 5 14.87 -19.84 -8.56
N ASN A 6 13.62 -19.62 -8.14
CA ASN A 6 12.91 -18.38 -8.43
C ASN A 6 13.44 -17.25 -7.53
N VAL A 7 13.90 -16.18 -8.15
CA VAL A 7 14.39 -14.98 -7.45
C VAL A 7 13.44 -13.83 -7.77
N PHE A 8 12.68 -13.40 -6.79
CA PHE A 8 11.79 -12.25 -6.94
C PHE A 8 12.55 -10.96 -6.69
N VAL A 9 12.43 -10.01 -7.60
CA VAL A 9 13.15 -8.74 -7.53
C VAL A 9 12.17 -7.58 -7.68
N VAL A 10 12.26 -6.64 -6.75
CA VAL A 10 11.49 -5.39 -6.79
C VAL A 10 12.42 -4.29 -7.27
N PRO A 11 12.17 -3.66 -8.44
CA PRO A 11 12.92 -2.48 -8.83
C PRO A 11 12.62 -1.31 -7.90
N LYS A 12 13.58 -0.41 -7.74
CA LYS A 12 13.29 0.86 -7.06
C LYS A 12 12.39 1.70 -7.95
N PHE A 13 11.24 2.11 -7.42
CA PHE A 13 10.29 2.94 -8.15
C PHE A 13 9.66 4.01 -7.25
N THR A 14 9.16 5.06 -7.90
CA THR A 14 8.28 6.06 -7.28
C THR A 14 7.05 6.18 -8.16
N MET A 15 5.87 6.08 -7.57
CA MET A 15 4.62 6.24 -8.30
C MET A 15 4.45 7.71 -8.70
N THR A 16 4.45 7.96 -10.01
CA THR A 16 4.35 9.31 -10.59
C THR A 16 2.95 9.65 -11.10
N GLN A 17 2.09 8.64 -11.21
CA GLN A 17 0.71 8.79 -11.66
C GLN A 17 -0.21 8.03 -10.72
N ASP A 18 -1.44 8.52 -10.58
CA ASP A 18 -2.49 7.78 -9.88
C ASP A 18 -2.93 6.59 -10.74
N GLU A 19 -3.38 5.53 -10.04
CA GLU A 19 -3.89 4.30 -10.65
C GLU A 19 -2.85 3.55 -11.53
N SER A 20 -1.58 3.96 -11.46
CA SER A 20 -0.51 3.27 -12.16
C SER A 20 -0.13 1.97 -11.45
N TYR A 21 0.45 1.07 -12.22
CA TYR A 21 1.02 -0.17 -11.70
C TYR A 21 2.55 0.00 -11.58
N PRO A 22 3.18 -0.55 -10.53
CA PRO A 22 4.63 -0.49 -10.41
C PRO A 22 5.33 -1.16 -11.60
N PRO A 23 6.53 -0.68 -11.99
CA PRO A 23 7.23 -1.21 -13.15
C PRO A 23 7.69 -2.66 -12.95
N PHE A 24 7.62 -3.44 -14.01
CA PHE A 24 8.26 -4.74 -14.09
C PHE A 24 9.74 -4.60 -14.42
N LEU A 25 10.52 -5.63 -14.09
CA LEU A 25 11.91 -5.72 -14.52
C LEU A 25 11.98 -5.87 -16.04
N SER A 26 12.89 -5.12 -16.68
CA SER A 26 13.21 -5.32 -18.08
C SER A 26 13.84 -6.70 -18.32
N GLU A 27 13.58 -7.30 -19.50
CA GLU A 27 14.20 -8.57 -19.87
C GLU A 27 15.74 -8.48 -19.90
N SER A 28 16.29 -7.34 -20.31
CA SER A 28 17.73 -7.10 -20.28
C SER A 28 18.30 -7.20 -18.86
N PHE A 29 17.59 -6.65 -17.86
CA PHE A 29 18.02 -6.73 -16.47
C PHE A 29 17.87 -8.15 -15.91
N LYS A 30 16.81 -8.87 -16.28
CA LYS A 30 16.65 -10.28 -15.90
C LYS A 30 17.79 -11.14 -16.44
N ASN A 31 18.20 -10.91 -17.70
CA ASN A 31 19.33 -11.60 -18.31
C ASN A 31 20.64 -11.30 -17.60
N LEU A 32 20.92 -10.04 -17.24
CA LEU A 32 22.09 -9.67 -16.46
C LEU A 32 22.13 -10.35 -15.08
N LEU A 33 20.98 -10.48 -14.42
CA LEU A 33 20.89 -11.23 -13.16
C LEU A 33 21.24 -12.70 -13.35
N VAL A 34 20.73 -13.34 -14.40
CA VAL A 34 21.07 -14.72 -14.72
C VAL A 34 22.58 -14.86 -14.99
N GLU A 35 23.13 -14.01 -15.84
CA GLU A 35 24.57 -14.02 -16.18
C GLU A 35 25.44 -13.83 -14.93
N SER A 36 25.10 -12.87 -14.06
CA SER A 36 25.87 -12.62 -12.84
C SER A 36 25.88 -13.77 -11.85
N THR A 37 24.94 -14.71 -11.98
CA THR A 37 24.85 -15.89 -11.11
C THR A 37 25.50 -17.14 -11.71
N LEU A 38 25.85 -17.12 -13.02
CA LEU A 38 26.36 -18.29 -13.73
C LEU A 38 27.62 -18.87 -13.08
N GLU A 39 28.55 -18.02 -12.64
CA GLU A 39 29.79 -18.44 -12.03
C GLU A 39 29.65 -18.95 -10.59
N ARG A 40 28.53 -18.62 -9.93
CA ARG A 40 28.30 -18.89 -8.50
C ARG A 40 27.26 -19.97 -8.23
N LYS A 41 26.55 -20.41 -9.25
CA LYS A 41 25.52 -21.45 -9.10
C LYS A 41 26.07 -22.85 -9.19
N MET A 42 25.41 -23.81 -8.54
CA MET A 42 25.66 -25.21 -8.77
C MET A 42 25.24 -25.59 -10.20
N ILE A 43 25.95 -26.51 -10.83
CA ILE A 43 25.74 -26.93 -12.23
C ILE A 43 24.29 -27.33 -12.53
N SER A 44 23.60 -27.89 -11.54
CA SER A 44 22.22 -28.36 -11.69
C SER A 44 21.13 -27.29 -11.47
N ASN A 45 21.49 -26.08 -10.97
CA ASN A 45 20.49 -25.09 -10.60
C ASN A 45 20.39 -23.98 -11.65
N THR A 46 19.16 -23.62 -12.00
CA THR A 46 18.88 -22.46 -12.87
C THR A 46 18.23 -21.36 -12.05
N VAL A 47 18.84 -20.16 -12.10
CA VAL A 47 18.22 -18.96 -11.49
C VAL A 47 17.21 -18.38 -12.47
N VAL A 48 15.99 -18.19 -12.00
CA VAL A 48 14.89 -17.63 -12.79
C VAL A 48 14.42 -16.34 -12.12
N PRO A 49 14.80 -15.16 -12.64
CA PRO A 49 14.28 -13.89 -12.16
C PRO A 49 12.76 -13.79 -12.40
N ARG A 50 12.03 -13.37 -11.38
CA ARG A 50 10.58 -13.20 -11.43
C ARG A 50 10.20 -11.81 -10.96
N ASP A 51 9.20 -11.25 -11.61
CA ASP A 51 8.53 -10.06 -11.10
C ASP A 51 7.67 -10.44 -9.88
N PRO A 52 7.56 -9.56 -8.88
CA PRO A 52 6.66 -9.77 -7.76
C PRO A 52 5.21 -9.61 -8.19
N ILE A 53 4.30 -10.17 -7.41
CA ILE A 53 2.90 -9.79 -7.49
C ILE A 53 2.71 -8.52 -6.66
N TYR A 54 2.43 -7.41 -7.34
CA TYR A 54 2.15 -6.16 -6.65
C TYR A 54 0.73 -6.15 -6.10
N MET A 55 0.62 -5.87 -4.80
CA MET A 55 -0.66 -5.71 -4.12
C MET A 55 -0.91 -4.23 -3.87
N ALA A 56 -1.94 -3.71 -4.50
CA ALA A 56 -2.40 -2.34 -4.30
C ALA A 56 -3.14 -2.20 -2.97
N PHE A 57 -2.86 -1.12 -2.25
CA PHE A 57 -3.56 -0.73 -1.02
C PHE A 57 -4.17 0.65 -1.22
N GLY A 58 -5.50 0.73 -1.28
CA GLY A 58 -6.24 1.98 -1.37
C GLY A 58 -7.08 2.21 -0.11
N LEU A 59 -7.21 3.47 0.33
CA LEU A 59 -8.17 3.78 1.40
C LEU A 59 -9.54 3.25 0.99
N GLY A 60 -10.11 2.38 1.79
CA GLY A 60 -11.35 1.72 1.42
C GLY A 60 -11.99 0.97 2.56
N MET A 61 -13.29 0.83 2.45
CA MET A 61 -14.14 0.03 3.32
C MET A 61 -15.04 -0.78 2.41
N SER A 62 -14.99 -2.09 2.47
CA SER A 62 -15.91 -2.92 1.72
C SER A 62 -16.08 -4.27 2.39
N ASN A 63 -17.32 -4.75 2.40
CA ASN A 63 -17.66 -6.12 2.67
C ASN A 63 -18.04 -6.84 1.35
N SER A 64 -17.73 -6.24 0.19
CA SER A 64 -18.09 -6.77 -1.13
C SER A 64 -17.00 -7.68 -1.66
N SER A 65 -17.38 -8.78 -2.26
CA SER A 65 -16.48 -9.75 -2.92
C SER A 65 -15.96 -9.26 -4.29
N THR A 66 -16.42 -8.12 -4.79
CA THR A 66 -16.01 -7.56 -6.07
C THR A 66 -15.36 -6.19 -5.88
N LEU A 67 -14.28 -5.92 -6.61
CA LEU A 67 -13.64 -4.61 -6.60
C LEU A 67 -14.61 -3.58 -7.18
N ASN A 68 -15.07 -2.72 -6.29
CA ASN A 68 -15.85 -1.58 -6.69
C ASN A 68 -15.00 -0.32 -6.50
N LEU A 69 -14.50 0.23 -7.61
CA LEU A 69 -13.72 1.48 -7.61
C LEU A 69 -14.50 2.62 -6.96
N ASP A 70 -15.82 2.60 -7.01
CA ASP A 70 -16.67 3.56 -6.30
C ASP A 70 -16.43 3.54 -4.79
N VAL A 71 -16.18 2.36 -4.20
CA VAL A 71 -15.88 2.26 -2.76
C VAL A 71 -14.56 2.92 -2.45
N LEU A 72 -13.52 2.67 -3.28
CA LEU A 72 -12.23 3.35 -3.13
C LEU A 72 -12.35 4.86 -3.28
N ASN A 73 -13.17 5.33 -4.22
CA ASN A 73 -13.35 6.75 -4.50
C ASN A 73 -14.16 7.49 -3.43
N ASN A 74 -15.10 6.80 -2.79
CA ASN A 74 -15.99 7.38 -1.77
C ASN A 74 -15.53 7.17 -0.33
N THR A 75 -14.42 6.45 -0.11
CA THR A 75 -13.88 6.24 1.24
C THR A 75 -12.87 7.32 1.58
N CYS A 76 -13.10 7.99 2.69
CA CYS A 76 -12.25 9.05 3.23
C CYS A 76 -11.75 8.69 4.64
N LEU A 77 -10.52 9.10 4.94
CA LEU A 77 -9.98 9.10 6.30
C LEU A 77 -10.33 10.43 6.95
N TYR A 78 -11.11 10.38 8.01
CA TYR A 78 -11.44 11.52 8.83
C TYR A 78 -10.46 11.63 9.99
N VAL A 79 -9.92 12.83 10.15
CA VAL A 79 -9.00 13.19 11.23
C VAL A 79 -9.69 14.22 12.11
N VAL A 80 -9.96 13.87 13.34
CA VAL A 80 -10.53 14.79 14.34
C VAL A 80 -9.39 15.61 14.91
N ARG A 81 -9.46 16.93 14.76
CA ARG A 81 -8.47 17.86 15.28
C ARG A 81 -8.75 18.13 16.76
N GLU A 82 -7.68 18.22 17.56
CA GLU A 82 -7.77 18.64 18.94
C GLU A 82 -8.37 20.05 19.07
N THR A 83 -9.29 20.21 20.01
CA THR A 83 -9.84 21.51 20.40
C THR A 83 -8.70 22.40 20.89
N ASN A 84 -8.64 23.64 20.47
CA ASN A 84 -7.59 24.62 20.78
C ASN A 84 -6.22 24.41 20.12
N ASN A 85 -6.07 23.48 19.16
CA ASN A 85 -4.86 23.36 18.41
C ASN A 85 -4.75 24.49 17.36
N LYS A 86 -3.57 25.16 17.28
CA LYS A 86 -3.31 26.25 16.36
C LYS A 86 -2.87 25.79 14.97
N ILE A 87 -2.63 24.50 14.78
CA ILE A 87 -2.15 23.97 13.50
C ILE A 87 -3.27 24.01 12.46
N ASN A 88 -2.94 24.47 11.26
CA ASN A 88 -3.88 24.53 10.16
C ASN A 88 -4.31 23.10 9.73
N LYS A 89 -5.59 22.92 9.41
CA LYS A 89 -6.17 21.66 8.89
C LYS A 89 -5.40 21.11 7.69
N GLN A 90 -4.97 21.98 6.77
CA GLN A 90 -4.18 21.57 5.62
C GLN A 90 -2.80 21.00 6.00
N THR A 91 -2.19 21.53 7.06
CA THR A 91 -0.92 21.02 7.57
C THR A 91 -1.10 19.62 8.17
N ILE A 92 -2.15 19.41 8.96
CA ILE A 92 -2.48 18.09 9.51
C ILE A 92 -2.77 17.09 8.38
N GLN A 93 -3.61 17.50 7.41
CA GLN A 93 -3.93 16.69 6.23
C GLN A 93 -2.67 16.25 5.48
N SER A 94 -1.74 17.18 5.21
CA SER A 94 -0.49 16.88 4.52
C SER A 94 0.43 15.95 5.33
N ARG A 95 0.52 16.14 6.65
CA ARG A 95 1.32 15.28 7.53
C ARG A 95 0.78 13.85 7.54
N VAL A 96 -0.55 13.69 7.65
CA VAL A 96 -1.19 12.38 7.61
C VAL A 96 -1.01 11.70 6.25
N ALA A 97 -1.20 12.44 5.15
CA ALA A 97 -0.98 11.94 3.81
C ALA A 97 0.46 11.46 3.60
N ASN A 98 1.44 12.22 4.09
CA ASN A 98 2.85 11.85 3.99
C ASN A 98 3.16 10.60 4.81
N LYS A 99 2.60 10.44 6.02
CA LYS A 99 2.77 9.21 6.82
C LYS A 99 2.24 7.97 6.08
N ILE A 100 1.06 8.07 5.45
CA ILE A 100 0.50 6.97 4.67
C ILE A 100 1.39 6.68 3.45
N LYS A 101 1.86 7.69 2.73
CA LYS A 101 2.74 7.51 1.57
C LYS A 101 4.07 6.86 1.97
N GLU A 102 4.70 7.37 3.04
CA GLU A 102 5.96 6.85 3.57
C GLU A 102 5.84 5.38 3.99
N PHE A 103 4.71 4.99 4.58
CA PHE A 103 4.45 3.61 4.99
C PHE A 103 4.51 2.63 3.82
N PHE A 104 4.10 3.04 2.61
CA PHE A 104 4.09 2.21 1.40
C PHE A 104 5.27 2.44 0.45
N THR A 105 6.33 3.14 0.86
CA THR A 105 7.52 3.30 0.00
C THR A 105 8.28 2.00 -0.16
N VAL A 106 9.06 1.89 -1.25
CA VAL A 106 9.90 0.72 -1.53
C VAL A 106 10.98 0.54 -0.45
N GLU A 107 11.47 1.64 0.11
CA GLU A 107 12.48 1.64 1.18
C GLU A 107 11.95 1.03 2.49
N ASN A 108 10.66 1.23 2.78
CA ASN A 108 10.04 0.76 4.02
C ASN A 108 9.39 -0.63 3.89
N ASN A 109 9.30 -1.17 2.67
CA ASN A 109 8.66 -2.45 2.42
C ASN A 109 9.59 -3.46 1.77
N LYS A 110 9.25 -4.72 1.95
CA LYS A 110 9.97 -5.87 1.40
C LYS A 110 8.99 -6.88 0.83
N LEU A 111 9.49 -7.77 -0.02
CA LEU A 111 8.76 -8.96 -0.43
C LEU A 111 8.35 -9.78 0.81
N GLY A 112 7.11 -10.22 0.85
CA GLY A 112 6.60 -10.94 2.01
C GLY A 112 6.52 -10.07 3.27
N ALA A 113 6.33 -8.76 3.12
CA ALA A 113 6.33 -7.84 4.25
C ALA A 113 5.24 -8.18 5.27
N ASN A 114 5.59 -8.02 6.54
CA ASN A 114 4.60 -7.79 7.58
C ASN A 114 4.23 -6.31 7.54
N LEU A 115 2.98 -6.00 7.26
CA LEU A 115 2.44 -4.64 7.24
C LEU A 115 1.81 -4.32 8.58
N PRO A 116 2.51 -3.56 9.46
CA PRO A 116 2.01 -3.22 10.78
C PRO A 116 1.06 -2.02 10.70
N ILE A 117 -0.18 -2.25 10.27
CA ILE A 117 -1.22 -1.20 10.12
C ILE A 117 -1.50 -0.51 11.47
N ASN A 118 -1.42 -1.27 12.58
CA ASN A 118 -1.58 -0.71 13.91
C ASN A 118 -0.47 0.30 14.26
N ASN A 119 0.75 0.11 13.75
CA ASN A 119 1.82 1.09 13.92
C ASN A 119 1.54 2.36 13.10
N LEU A 120 1.06 2.22 11.87
CA LEU A 120 0.63 3.37 11.06
C LEU A 120 -0.48 4.16 11.77
N LEU A 121 -1.50 3.48 12.32
CA LEU A 121 -2.56 4.10 13.11
C LEU A 121 -1.97 4.88 14.29
N LYS A 122 -1.06 4.26 15.06
CA LYS A 122 -0.38 4.88 16.18
C LYS A 122 0.44 6.10 15.75
N ASP A 123 1.20 5.98 14.68
CA ASP A 123 2.02 7.08 14.15
C ASP A 123 1.16 8.29 13.73
N ILE A 124 -0.01 8.04 13.13
CA ILE A 124 -0.94 9.11 12.77
C ILE A 124 -1.52 9.75 14.04
N LEU A 125 -1.91 8.97 15.04
CA LEU A 125 -2.47 9.48 16.30
C LEU A 125 -1.44 10.25 17.15
N THR A 126 -0.14 10.03 16.94
CA THR A 126 0.92 10.79 17.63
C THR A 126 1.26 12.12 16.93
N LEU A 127 0.68 12.39 15.76
CA LEU A 127 0.89 13.67 15.08
C LEU A 127 0.22 14.80 15.89
N GLU A 128 0.98 15.88 16.04
CA GLU A 128 0.48 17.06 16.75
C GLU A 128 -0.80 17.62 16.09
N GLY A 129 -1.82 17.78 16.88
CA GLY A 129 -3.13 18.27 16.46
C GLY A 129 -4.14 17.18 16.07
N VAL A 130 -3.75 15.92 16.11
CA VAL A 130 -4.63 14.78 15.85
C VAL A 130 -5.15 14.23 17.17
N LYS A 131 -6.46 14.27 17.38
CA LYS A 131 -7.13 13.68 18.56
C LYS A 131 -7.60 12.25 18.29
N ASN A 132 -8.23 12.05 17.14
CA ASN A 132 -8.78 10.76 16.74
C ASN A 132 -8.82 10.63 15.21
N ILE A 133 -8.94 9.40 14.74
CA ILE A 133 -9.13 9.12 13.33
C ILE A 133 -10.16 8.01 13.13
N TYR A 134 -10.86 8.07 12.01
CA TYR A 134 -11.78 7.03 11.56
C TYR A 134 -11.88 7.03 10.04
N THR A 135 -12.14 5.87 9.45
CA THR A 135 -12.42 5.77 8.02
C THR A 135 -13.94 5.75 7.81
N LYS A 136 -14.42 6.52 6.84
CA LYS A 136 -15.86 6.61 6.52
C LYS A 136 -16.06 6.54 5.01
N ASN A 137 -17.06 5.79 4.59
CA ASN A 137 -17.58 5.82 3.24
C ASN A 137 -18.67 6.91 3.15
N GLU A 138 -18.46 7.88 2.26
CA GLU A 138 -19.39 9.02 2.13
C GLU A 138 -20.70 8.67 1.42
N LYS A 139 -20.71 7.56 0.67
CA LYS A 139 -21.89 7.14 -0.09
C LYS A 139 -22.91 6.41 0.77
N ASP A 140 -22.47 5.51 1.65
CA ASP A 140 -23.37 4.69 2.48
C ASP A 140 -23.31 5.08 3.96
N GLY A 141 -22.39 5.98 4.36
CA GLY A 141 -22.25 6.47 5.73
C GLY A 141 -21.59 5.49 6.70
N SER A 142 -21.18 4.30 6.24
CA SER A 142 -20.47 3.32 7.09
C SER A 142 -19.12 3.89 7.60
N SER A 143 -18.72 3.50 8.80
CA SER A 143 -17.47 3.98 9.41
C SER A 143 -16.75 2.91 10.22
N LEU A 144 -15.42 3.03 10.30
CA LEU A 144 -14.54 2.19 11.12
C LEU A 144 -13.59 3.10 11.91
N ASN A 145 -13.52 2.89 13.23
CA ASN A 145 -12.65 3.67 14.11
C ASN A 145 -11.16 3.30 13.99
N THR A 146 -10.68 3.25 12.76
CA THR A 146 -9.30 2.91 12.43
C THR A 146 -8.96 3.40 11.01
N VAL A 147 -7.68 3.32 10.62
CA VAL A 147 -7.30 3.39 9.21
C VAL A 147 -7.64 2.08 8.55
N SER A 148 -8.37 2.10 7.46
CA SER A 148 -8.68 0.90 6.69
C SER A 148 -8.31 1.05 5.22
N PHE A 149 -7.84 -0.06 4.66
CA PHE A 149 -7.47 -0.18 3.26
C PHE A 149 -8.21 -1.36 2.63
N LEU A 150 -8.40 -1.27 1.33
CA LEU A 150 -8.66 -2.44 0.50
C LEU A 150 -7.35 -2.87 -0.14
N SER A 151 -7.01 -4.14 -0.02
CA SER A 151 -5.91 -4.74 -0.76
C SER A 151 -6.46 -5.51 -1.95
N PHE A 152 -5.85 -5.33 -3.12
CA PHE A 152 -6.27 -5.98 -4.36
C PHE A 152 -5.11 -6.04 -5.36
N ASN A 153 -5.24 -6.89 -6.37
CA ASN A 153 -4.33 -6.88 -7.50
C ASN A 153 -5.02 -6.21 -8.71
N PRO A 154 -4.60 -5.02 -9.14
CA PRO A 154 -5.27 -4.28 -10.19
C PRO A 154 -5.16 -4.89 -11.59
N LEU A 155 -4.31 -5.89 -11.79
CA LEU A 155 -4.19 -6.62 -13.06
C LEU A 155 -5.23 -7.73 -13.24
N TYR A 156 -5.96 -8.07 -12.17
CA TYR A 156 -6.94 -9.15 -12.20
C TYR A 156 -8.28 -8.63 -11.68
N GLU A 157 -9.30 -8.64 -12.54
CA GLU A 157 -10.65 -8.17 -12.18
C GLU A 157 -11.31 -9.00 -11.06
N GLU A 158 -10.99 -10.28 -10.99
CA GLU A 158 -11.43 -11.22 -9.94
C GLU A 158 -10.39 -11.40 -8.83
N SER A 159 -9.60 -10.38 -8.54
CA SER A 159 -8.62 -10.49 -7.47
C SER A 159 -9.31 -10.59 -6.11
N ASP A 160 -8.71 -11.40 -5.22
CA ASP A 160 -9.10 -11.44 -3.81
C ASP A 160 -8.99 -10.05 -3.20
N ILE A 161 -10.13 -9.40 -3.01
CA ILE A 161 -10.21 -8.10 -2.36
C ILE A 161 -10.36 -8.36 -0.88
N SER A 162 -9.45 -7.80 -0.11
CA SER A 162 -9.47 -7.95 1.33
C SER A 162 -9.50 -6.59 2.02
N LEU A 163 -10.38 -6.48 3.00
CA LEU A 163 -10.35 -5.36 3.93
C LEU A 163 -9.18 -5.54 4.90
N VAL A 164 -8.34 -4.51 4.99
CA VAL A 164 -7.15 -4.49 5.84
C VAL A 164 -7.26 -3.32 6.80
N ASN A 165 -7.57 -3.64 8.05
CA ASN A 165 -7.67 -2.69 9.17
C ASN A 165 -6.86 -3.12 10.39
N GLN A 166 -6.04 -4.14 10.24
CA GLN A 166 -5.14 -4.70 11.25
C GLN A 166 -3.85 -5.17 10.59
N ASP A 167 -2.87 -5.55 11.39
CA ASP A 167 -1.60 -6.07 10.90
C ASP A 167 -1.80 -7.32 10.04
N ILE A 168 -1.13 -7.37 8.89
CA ILE A 168 -1.17 -8.51 7.98
C ILE A 168 0.24 -8.89 7.53
N THR A 169 0.44 -10.16 7.20
CA THR A 169 1.67 -10.66 6.57
C THR A 169 1.36 -11.07 5.13
N LEU A 170 2.11 -10.51 4.20
CA LEU A 170 2.00 -10.87 2.78
C LEU A 170 2.80 -12.14 2.48
N PRO A 171 2.38 -12.96 1.50
CA PRO A 171 3.20 -14.04 0.94
C PRO A 171 4.53 -13.50 0.40
N TYR A 172 5.59 -14.33 0.46
CA TYR A 172 6.98 -13.97 0.10
C TYR A 172 7.17 -13.44 -1.33
N PHE A 173 6.24 -13.68 -2.22
CA PHE A 173 6.26 -13.23 -3.62
C PHE A 173 5.38 -11.99 -3.87
N LYS A 174 4.71 -11.46 -2.84
CA LYS A 174 3.87 -10.26 -2.93
C LYS A 174 4.60 -9.04 -2.38
N PHE A 175 4.41 -7.89 -3.05
CA PHE A 175 4.95 -6.60 -2.64
C PHE A 175 3.84 -5.56 -2.53
N PRO A 176 3.71 -4.85 -1.39
CA PRO A 176 2.68 -3.85 -1.19
C PRO A 176 3.05 -2.51 -1.81
N TYR A 177 2.06 -1.79 -2.34
CA TYR A 177 2.21 -0.40 -2.76
C TYR A 177 0.92 0.39 -2.55
N LEU A 178 1.03 1.72 -2.45
CA LEU A 178 -0.12 2.60 -2.28
C LEU A 178 -0.77 2.87 -3.64
N TYR A 179 -2.05 2.53 -3.76
CA TYR A 179 -2.87 2.86 -4.91
C TYR A 179 -3.27 4.34 -4.87
N SER A 180 -3.16 5.03 -6.00
CA SER A 180 -3.50 6.45 -6.14
C SER A 180 -2.79 7.38 -5.12
N PRO A 181 -1.45 7.37 -5.01
CA PRO A 181 -0.71 8.12 -3.99
C PRO A 181 -0.86 9.64 -4.14
N LEU A 182 -1.17 10.15 -5.34
CA LEU A 182 -1.32 11.59 -5.59
C LEU A 182 -2.66 12.11 -5.06
N THR A 183 -3.69 11.27 -5.03
CA THR A 183 -5.02 11.66 -4.57
C THR A 183 -5.28 11.33 -3.11
N VAL A 184 -4.40 10.60 -2.43
CA VAL A 184 -4.61 10.21 -1.03
C VAL A 184 -4.89 11.41 -0.12
N ALA A 185 -4.19 12.53 -0.33
CA ALA A 185 -4.41 13.75 0.45
C ALA A 185 -5.84 14.31 0.30
N LYS A 186 -6.44 14.20 -0.88
CA LYS A 186 -7.82 14.66 -1.13
C LYS A 186 -8.86 13.82 -0.38
N ARG A 187 -8.51 12.57 -0.04
CA ARG A 187 -9.36 11.64 0.72
C ARG A 187 -9.15 11.73 2.24
N ILE A 188 -8.30 12.64 2.70
CA ILE A 188 -8.12 12.90 4.13
C ILE A 188 -8.88 14.17 4.46
N LYS A 189 -9.85 14.08 5.36
CA LYS A 189 -10.70 15.19 5.81
C LYS A 189 -10.41 15.51 7.27
N VAL A 190 -9.96 16.73 7.53
CA VAL A 190 -9.71 17.23 8.88
C VAL A 190 -10.92 17.99 9.36
N ILE A 191 -11.54 17.52 10.43
CA ILE A 191 -12.71 18.12 11.06
C ILE A 191 -12.37 18.59 12.48
N ASP A 192 -13.07 19.59 12.96
CA ASP A 192 -13.03 20.00 14.34
C ASP A 192 -13.89 19.05 15.18
N GLU A 193 -13.56 18.94 16.45
CA GLU A 193 -14.31 18.16 17.42
C GLU A 193 -15.73 18.69 17.64
#